data_61304fc43896c3b46bf20c7ca82ba695
#
_entry.id   61304fc43896c3b46bf20c7ca82ba695
#
_cell.length_a   1.000
_cell.length_b   1.000
_cell.length_c   1.000
_cell.angle_alpha   90.00
_cell.angle_beta   90.00
_cell.angle_gamma   90.00
#
_symmetry.space_group_name_H-M   'P 1'
#
loop_
_entity.id
_entity.type
_entity.pdbx_description
1 polymer ?
#
loop_
_entity_poly.entity_id
_entity_poly.type
_entity_poly.pdbx_seq_one_letter_code
_entity_poly.pdbx_strand_id
1 'polypeptide(L)'
;MGKKGVVLCGGGAKGAYQIGVWKALKKLKFNPEVVTGTSVGALNGSLMVMDDFKKAYDTWMNIDMKQIFSFKSVDLSKAKNMSDLTKMLIKSGESASYEPLQKLIKECIDEDKIRKSNIDFGFVTTQFVPLKKVEIYKEDIPKGKMCDYVMASAACYPYMKSFSIGSKKYIDGGFFDNMPIEMAIKKGATDIVVVDLKAAGIKNKFSNLNANITYIGSRHDLGEIMIFDNDNSLRNMKYGYYDTLKTFNKLEGDLYTFKKGSNIKASKYEDDMEESYKKIFSRLPIVNPFESMARTNIEDYLKNYNKELFSINSNVLTSLEFAANIFNIDMLNVYSFNEYRKLIIKKYETCKKTNEYKKIFDLNDAIKKVLKPDGIKDLVQTYDKDNLVVYIVNLLSKKILNFDDKKEIWVFSVIYPDVVLASIAVSAILTKKKFINGIF
;
A
#
# COMPACT_ATOMS: atom_id res chain seq x y z
N MET A 1 12.66 3.56 31.17
CA MET A 1 12.11 3.64 29.80
C MET A 1 11.19 2.45 29.62
N GLY A 2 10.03 2.63 28.99
CA GLY A 2 9.17 1.50 28.65
C GLY A 2 9.75 0.66 27.52
N LYS A 3 9.23 -0.56 27.36
CA LYS A 3 9.71 -1.50 26.33
C LYS A 3 9.31 -1.06 24.92
N LYS A 4 10.14 -1.41 23.94
CA LYS A 4 9.81 -1.30 22.50
C LYS A 4 8.98 -2.50 22.06
N GLY A 5 7.85 -2.24 21.40
CA GLY A 5 6.95 -3.26 20.89
C GLY A 5 6.85 -3.29 19.37
N VAL A 6 6.63 -4.47 18.81
CA VAL A 6 6.22 -4.64 17.39
C VAL A 6 4.94 -5.47 17.37
N VAL A 7 3.91 -4.94 16.70
CA VAL A 7 2.61 -5.61 16.51
C VAL A 7 2.45 -5.94 15.04
N LEU A 8 2.30 -7.23 14.73
CA LEU A 8 2.20 -7.76 13.38
C LEU A 8 0.76 -8.22 13.09
N CYS A 9 0.04 -7.47 12.26
CA CYS A 9 -1.34 -7.81 11.91
C CYS A 9 -1.43 -9.09 11.06
N GLY A 10 -2.58 -9.75 11.08
CA GLY A 10 -2.91 -10.80 10.14
C GLY A 10 -3.13 -10.29 8.72
N GLY A 11 -3.01 -11.16 7.72
CA GLY A 11 -3.20 -10.76 6.33
C GLY A 11 -2.67 -11.74 5.27
N GLY A 12 -2.42 -12.99 5.62
CA GLY A 12 -2.02 -14.05 4.68
C GLY A 12 -0.82 -13.67 3.81
N ALA A 13 -0.94 -13.78 2.49
CA ALA A 13 0.14 -13.52 1.53
C ALA A 13 0.71 -12.09 1.59
N LYS A 14 -0.03 -11.11 2.13
CA LYS A 14 0.48 -9.75 2.37
C LYS A 14 1.60 -9.72 3.44
N GLY A 15 1.79 -10.79 4.21
CA GLY A 15 2.78 -10.90 5.28
C GLY A 15 4.23 -10.69 4.85
N ALA A 16 4.56 -10.86 3.58
CA ALA A 16 5.88 -10.51 3.02
C ALA A 16 6.28 -9.05 3.30
N TYR A 17 5.30 -8.14 3.32
CA TYR A 17 5.50 -6.73 3.68
C TYR A 17 6.13 -6.58 5.07
N GLN A 18 5.73 -7.39 6.05
CA GLN A 18 6.27 -7.37 7.42
C GLN A 18 7.76 -7.71 7.46
N ILE A 19 8.23 -8.56 6.55
CA ILE A 19 9.67 -8.89 6.45
C ILE A 19 10.48 -7.68 5.96
N GLY A 20 9.92 -6.92 5.03
CA GLY A 20 10.49 -5.65 4.60
C GLY A 20 10.56 -4.62 5.74
N VAL A 21 9.47 -4.50 6.51
CA VAL A 21 9.43 -3.66 7.72
C VAL A 21 10.51 -4.11 8.70
N TRP A 22 10.60 -5.38 9.01
CA TRP A 22 11.62 -5.92 9.92
C TRP A 22 13.03 -5.59 9.45
N LYS A 23 13.33 -5.74 8.15
CA LYS A 23 14.63 -5.34 7.56
C LYS A 23 14.95 -3.87 7.85
N ALA A 24 13.97 -2.99 7.70
CA ALA A 24 14.15 -1.57 7.96
C ALA A 24 14.31 -1.27 9.46
N LEU A 25 13.55 -1.91 10.33
CA LEU A 25 13.66 -1.77 11.79
C LEU A 25 15.06 -2.21 12.27
N LYS A 26 15.60 -3.33 11.75
CA LYS A 26 17.00 -3.73 12.02
C LYS A 26 18.01 -2.64 11.60
N LYS A 27 17.84 -2.05 10.41
CA LYS A 27 18.68 -0.94 9.93
C LYS A 27 18.57 0.30 10.83
N LEU A 28 17.38 0.58 11.34
CA LEU A 28 17.09 1.70 12.25
C LEU A 28 17.53 1.42 13.69
N LYS A 29 18.03 0.22 13.99
CA LYS A 29 18.36 -0.24 15.34
C LYS A 29 17.16 -0.18 16.30
N PHE A 30 15.96 -0.39 15.78
CA PHE A 30 14.77 -0.59 16.57
C PHE A 30 14.69 -2.06 16.96
N ASN A 31 15.19 -2.37 18.16
CA ASN A 31 15.22 -3.74 18.69
C ASN A 31 13.98 -3.95 19.56
N PRO A 32 12.99 -4.74 19.15
CA PRO A 32 11.80 -4.98 19.95
C PRO A 32 12.13 -5.85 21.16
N GLU A 33 11.47 -5.54 22.28
CA GLU A 33 11.48 -6.31 23.53
C GLU A 33 10.15 -7.06 23.71
N VAL A 34 9.13 -6.65 22.94
CA VAL A 34 7.81 -7.29 22.89
C VAL A 34 7.40 -7.44 21.43
N VAL A 35 6.96 -8.64 21.06
CA VAL A 35 6.38 -8.93 19.73
C VAL A 35 5.02 -9.57 19.92
N THR A 36 4.00 -9.01 19.31
CA THR A 36 2.67 -9.62 19.28
C THR A 36 2.16 -9.73 17.85
N GLY A 37 1.33 -10.74 17.57
CA GLY A 37 0.85 -10.95 16.21
C GLY A 37 -0.45 -11.73 16.13
N THR A 38 -1.01 -11.77 14.91
CA THR A 38 -2.20 -12.57 14.58
C THR A 38 -2.00 -13.23 13.22
N SER A 39 -2.37 -14.51 13.09
CA SER A 39 -2.30 -15.22 11.80
C SER A 39 -0.86 -15.22 11.23
N VAL A 40 -0.66 -14.75 10.01
CA VAL A 40 0.69 -14.57 9.43
C VAL A 40 1.59 -13.72 10.32
N GLY A 41 1.01 -12.78 11.09
CA GLY A 41 1.76 -11.98 12.07
C GLY A 41 2.30 -12.82 13.24
N ALA A 42 1.62 -13.88 13.64
CA ALA A 42 2.14 -14.84 14.63
C ALA A 42 3.31 -15.66 14.06
N LEU A 43 3.23 -16.06 12.79
CA LEU A 43 4.32 -16.77 12.10
C LEU A 43 5.56 -15.87 11.94
N ASN A 44 5.39 -14.67 11.36
CA ASN A 44 6.49 -13.72 11.19
C ASN A 44 7.05 -13.24 12.52
N GLY A 45 6.18 -13.08 13.53
CA GLY A 45 6.57 -12.76 14.91
C GLY A 45 7.44 -13.83 15.53
N SER A 46 7.14 -15.12 15.32
CA SER A 46 7.97 -16.24 15.76
C SER A 46 9.39 -16.15 15.20
N LEU A 47 9.50 -15.86 13.87
CA LEU A 47 10.79 -15.69 13.19
C LEU A 47 11.54 -14.46 13.71
N MET A 48 10.83 -13.36 14.00
CA MET A 48 11.41 -12.14 14.56
C MET A 48 11.97 -12.39 15.99
N VAL A 49 11.24 -13.13 16.81
CA VAL A 49 11.66 -13.48 18.18
C VAL A 49 12.87 -14.41 18.22
N MET A 50 13.02 -15.26 17.20
CA MET A 50 14.22 -16.09 17.01
C MET A 50 15.40 -15.30 16.41
N ASP A 51 15.18 -14.05 15.98
CA ASP A 51 16.11 -13.21 15.19
C ASP A 51 16.63 -13.93 13.91
N ASP A 52 15.84 -14.80 13.31
CA ASP A 52 16.21 -15.53 12.09
C ASP A 52 15.65 -14.83 10.82
N PHE A 53 16.19 -13.64 10.54
CA PHE A 53 15.79 -12.84 9.38
C PHE A 53 16.06 -13.58 8.06
N LYS A 54 17.18 -14.32 7.97
CA LYS A 54 17.52 -15.05 6.74
C LYS A 54 16.44 -16.10 6.43
N LYS A 55 16.05 -16.90 7.41
CA LYS A 55 14.98 -17.90 7.25
C LYS A 55 13.66 -17.25 6.84
N ALA A 56 13.27 -16.14 7.49
CA ALA A 56 12.07 -15.39 7.14
C ALA A 56 12.10 -14.92 5.67
N TYR A 57 13.20 -14.31 5.24
CA TYR A 57 13.37 -13.85 3.86
C TYR A 57 13.31 -15.00 2.86
N ASP A 58 14.08 -16.07 3.10
CA ASP A 58 14.14 -17.24 2.21
C ASP A 58 12.78 -17.95 2.11
N THR A 59 12.04 -18.05 3.22
CA THR A 59 10.69 -18.60 3.21
C THR A 59 9.75 -17.81 2.30
N TRP A 60 9.71 -16.49 2.45
CA TRP A 60 8.85 -15.64 1.63
C TRP A 60 9.28 -15.54 0.16
N MET A 61 10.56 -15.73 -0.14
CA MET A 61 11.07 -15.80 -1.51
C MET A 61 10.73 -17.09 -2.24
N ASN A 62 10.38 -18.15 -1.51
CA ASN A 62 10.11 -19.48 -2.08
C ASN A 62 8.68 -19.97 -1.80
N ILE A 63 7.83 -19.11 -1.19
CA ILE A 63 6.47 -19.51 -0.82
C ILE A 63 5.57 -19.59 -2.05
N ASP A 64 4.75 -20.63 -2.11
CA ASP A 64 3.70 -20.79 -3.10
C ASP A 64 2.39 -21.32 -2.50
N MET A 65 1.34 -21.38 -3.31
CA MET A 65 0.00 -21.83 -2.91
C MET A 65 -0.01 -23.26 -2.36
N LYS A 66 0.85 -24.15 -2.89
CA LYS A 66 0.88 -25.59 -2.52
C LYS A 66 1.51 -25.80 -1.15
N GLN A 67 2.38 -24.88 -0.71
CA GLN A 67 2.96 -24.92 0.63
C GLN A 67 1.98 -24.44 1.71
N ILE A 68 0.89 -23.80 1.32
CA ILE A 68 -0.12 -23.25 2.23
C ILE A 68 -1.39 -24.12 2.22
N PHE A 69 -1.83 -24.53 1.02
CA PHE A 69 -3.10 -25.22 0.82
C PHE A 69 -2.93 -26.56 0.14
N SER A 70 -3.73 -27.53 0.55
CA SER A 70 -3.95 -28.78 -0.18
C SER A 70 -5.45 -29.04 -0.26
N PHE A 71 -5.89 -29.39 -1.46
CA PHE A 71 -7.26 -29.79 -1.78
C PHE A 71 -7.26 -31.13 -2.49
N LYS A 72 -8.35 -31.88 -2.39
CA LYS A 72 -8.49 -33.17 -3.09
C LYS A 72 -8.91 -32.97 -4.54
N SER A 73 -9.81 -32.02 -4.80
CA SER A 73 -10.44 -31.82 -6.11
C SER A 73 -10.24 -30.43 -6.72
N VAL A 74 -9.65 -29.47 -5.98
CA VAL A 74 -9.44 -28.09 -6.43
C VAL A 74 -8.02 -27.93 -6.98
N ASP A 75 -7.92 -27.52 -8.24
CA ASP A 75 -6.66 -27.19 -8.91
C ASP A 75 -6.29 -25.72 -8.65
N LEU A 76 -5.39 -25.48 -7.70
CA LEU A 76 -4.94 -24.15 -7.29
C LEU A 76 -4.31 -23.33 -8.41
N SER A 77 -3.77 -23.97 -9.47
CA SER A 77 -3.17 -23.24 -10.58
C SER A 77 -4.17 -22.39 -11.39
N LYS A 78 -5.47 -22.66 -11.23
CA LYS A 78 -6.58 -21.96 -11.88
C LYS A 78 -7.09 -20.77 -11.06
N ALA A 79 -6.70 -20.63 -9.80
CA ALA A 79 -7.11 -19.53 -8.94
C ALA A 79 -6.16 -18.33 -9.14
N LYS A 80 -6.62 -17.32 -9.88
CA LYS A 80 -5.86 -16.08 -10.13
C LYS A 80 -6.14 -15.00 -9.09
N ASN A 81 -7.26 -15.08 -8.41
CA ASN A 81 -7.70 -14.14 -7.38
C ASN A 81 -8.62 -14.82 -6.36
N MET A 82 -8.97 -14.08 -5.30
CA MET A 82 -9.86 -14.60 -4.23
C MET A 82 -11.24 -15.01 -4.75
N SER A 83 -11.79 -14.31 -5.74
CA SER A 83 -13.09 -14.66 -6.32
C SER A 83 -13.06 -16.03 -6.98
N ASP A 84 -12.00 -16.31 -7.74
CA ASP A 84 -11.82 -17.61 -8.39
C ASP A 84 -11.69 -18.72 -7.34
N LEU A 85 -10.82 -18.53 -6.35
CA LEU A 85 -10.64 -19.49 -5.25
C LEU A 85 -11.96 -19.75 -4.52
N THR A 86 -12.70 -18.69 -4.16
CA THR A 86 -13.98 -18.81 -3.46
C THR A 86 -15.01 -19.57 -4.28
N LYS A 87 -15.16 -19.30 -5.59
CA LYS A 87 -16.05 -20.03 -6.49
C LYS A 87 -15.71 -21.51 -6.58
N MET A 88 -14.40 -21.82 -6.66
CA MET A 88 -13.92 -23.20 -6.72
C MET A 88 -14.23 -23.95 -5.42
N LEU A 89 -14.04 -23.32 -4.25
CA LEU A 89 -14.36 -23.90 -2.94
C LEU A 89 -15.87 -24.11 -2.76
N ILE A 90 -16.70 -23.14 -3.14
CA ILE A 90 -18.17 -23.29 -3.09
C ILE A 90 -18.60 -24.46 -3.99
N LYS A 91 -18.06 -24.57 -5.21
CA LYS A 91 -18.40 -25.62 -6.16
C LYS A 91 -17.97 -27.01 -5.67
N SER A 92 -16.80 -27.12 -5.05
CA SER A 92 -16.28 -28.40 -4.54
C SER A 92 -16.86 -28.82 -3.19
N GLY A 93 -17.36 -27.84 -2.38
CA GLY A 93 -17.74 -28.04 -0.99
C GLY A 93 -16.55 -28.36 -0.06
N GLU A 94 -15.32 -28.11 -0.52
CA GLU A 94 -14.09 -28.45 0.21
C GLU A 94 -13.54 -27.25 0.98
N SER A 95 -12.95 -27.51 2.14
CA SER A 95 -12.01 -26.63 2.81
C SER A 95 -10.60 -27.22 2.68
N ALA A 96 -9.60 -26.34 2.51
CA ALA A 96 -8.21 -26.77 2.41
C ALA A 96 -7.78 -27.59 3.63
N SER A 97 -6.95 -28.62 3.40
CA SER A 97 -6.14 -29.19 4.47
C SER A 97 -5.11 -28.17 4.95
N TYR A 98 -4.87 -28.12 6.25
CA TYR A 98 -3.86 -27.28 6.89
C TYR A 98 -2.47 -27.96 6.94
N GLU A 99 -2.35 -29.21 6.49
CA GLU A 99 -1.10 -29.99 6.60
C GLU A 99 0.11 -29.33 5.94
N PRO A 100 0.02 -28.73 4.72
CA PRO A 100 1.17 -28.05 4.12
C PRO A 100 1.64 -26.88 4.96
N LEU A 101 0.73 -26.02 5.40
CA LEU A 101 1.06 -24.88 6.26
C LEU A 101 1.62 -25.35 7.62
N GLN A 102 1.07 -26.41 8.22
CA GLN A 102 1.59 -26.96 9.46
C GLN A 102 3.02 -27.49 9.28
N LYS A 103 3.32 -28.13 8.14
CA LYS A 103 4.67 -28.58 7.80
C LYS A 103 5.61 -27.37 7.68
N LEU A 104 5.22 -26.35 6.93
CA LEU A 104 6.00 -25.12 6.78
C LEU A 104 6.29 -24.46 8.15
N ILE A 105 5.29 -24.36 9.01
CA ILE A 105 5.44 -23.80 10.36
C ILE A 105 6.47 -24.61 11.18
N LYS A 106 6.40 -25.96 11.13
CA LYS A 106 7.36 -26.82 11.83
C LYS A 106 8.79 -26.70 11.28
N GLU A 107 8.96 -26.45 10.00
CA GLU A 107 10.26 -26.20 9.36
C GLU A 107 10.82 -24.82 9.71
N CYS A 108 9.95 -23.83 9.89
CA CYS A 108 10.33 -22.46 10.18
C CYS A 108 10.62 -22.20 11.66
N ILE A 109 9.88 -22.79 12.57
CA ILE A 109 9.89 -22.47 14.00
C ILE A 109 10.75 -23.45 14.80
N ASP A 110 11.69 -22.87 15.55
CA ASP A 110 12.45 -23.54 16.60
C ASP A 110 11.91 -23.06 17.97
N GLU A 111 11.14 -23.93 18.64
CA GLU A 111 10.50 -23.62 19.92
C GLU A 111 11.52 -23.26 21.01
N ASP A 112 12.66 -23.95 21.05
CA ASP A 112 13.68 -23.72 22.07
C ASP A 112 14.33 -22.33 21.90
N LYS A 113 14.53 -21.88 20.66
CA LYS A 113 15.00 -20.50 20.40
C LYS A 113 13.99 -19.47 20.84
N ILE A 114 12.69 -19.67 20.56
CA ILE A 114 11.63 -18.74 21.01
C ILE A 114 11.59 -18.67 22.53
N ARG A 115 11.65 -19.80 23.21
CA ARG A 115 11.60 -19.85 24.68
C ARG A 115 12.82 -19.19 25.35
N LYS A 116 14.00 -19.36 24.75
CA LYS A 116 15.26 -18.76 25.25
C LYS A 116 15.38 -17.27 24.93
N SER A 117 14.59 -16.75 24.00
CA SER A 117 14.62 -15.33 23.63
C SER A 117 14.18 -14.44 24.80
N ASN A 118 14.87 -13.31 24.98
CA ASN A 118 14.49 -12.29 25.96
C ASN A 118 13.29 -11.43 25.47
N ILE A 119 12.83 -11.63 24.24
CA ILE A 119 11.68 -10.91 23.67
C ILE A 119 10.39 -11.56 24.20
N ASP A 120 9.52 -10.79 24.82
CA ASP A 120 8.16 -11.22 25.15
C ASP A 120 7.40 -11.48 23.85
N PHE A 121 6.80 -12.67 23.72
CA PHE A 121 6.08 -13.06 22.53
C PHE A 121 4.67 -13.51 22.85
N GLY A 122 3.70 -13.01 22.11
CA GLY A 122 2.31 -13.43 22.23
C GLY A 122 1.53 -13.28 20.93
N PHE A 123 0.44 -13.99 20.81
CA PHE A 123 -0.44 -13.91 19.63
C PHE A 123 -1.87 -14.28 19.97
N VAL A 124 -2.77 -13.92 19.06
CA VAL A 124 -4.21 -14.19 19.19
C VAL A 124 -4.59 -15.38 18.34
N THR A 125 -5.40 -16.27 18.90
CA THR A 125 -6.19 -17.26 18.16
C THR A 125 -7.65 -17.20 18.63
N THR A 126 -8.53 -17.87 17.92
CA THR A 126 -9.96 -17.95 18.28
C THR A 126 -10.34 -19.38 18.57
N GLN A 127 -10.76 -19.67 19.80
CA GLN A 127 -11.43 -20.93 20.08
C GLN A 127 -12.76 -20.95 19.34
N PHE A 128 -13.05 -22.01 18.58
CA PHE A 128 -14.19 -22.09 17.67
C PHE A 128 -15.49 -22.47 18.39
N VAL A 129 -15.42 -23.37 19.34
CA VAL A 129 -16.59 -23.82 20.13
C VAL A 129 -16.18 -23.94 21.60
N PRO A 130 -16.78 -23.18 22.51
CA PRO A 130 -17.56 -21.95 22.25
C PRO A 130 -16.68 -20.90 21.60
N LEU A 131 -17.29 -19.97 20.84
CA LEU A 131 -16.55 -18.93 20.15
C LEU A 131 -15.96 -17.93 21.16
N LYS A 132 -14.60 -17.86 21.25
CA LYS A 132 -13.91 -17.09 22.27
C LYS A 132 -12.55 -16.63 21.78
N LYS A 133 -12.21 -15.33 22.01
CA LYS A 133 -10.86 -14.80 21.87
C LYS A 133 -9.90 -15.52 22.82
N VAL A 134 -8.74 -15.90 22.31
CA VAL A 134 -7.65 -16.49 23.11
C VAL A 134 -6.38 -15.71 22.85
N GLU A 135 -5.98 -14.91 23.83
CA GLU A 135 -4.66 -14.28 23.91
C GLU A 135 -3.72 -15.29 24.58
N ILE A 136 -2.57 -15.58 23.97
CA ILE A 136 -1.62 -16.54 24.52
C ILE A 136 -0.20 -16.01 24.38
N TYR A 137 0.58 -16.13 25.44
CA TYR A 137 2.00 -15.79 25.43
C TYR A 137 2.86 -17.06 25.42
N LYS A 138 4.12 -16.91 25.00
CA LYS A 138 5.05 -18.04 24.85
C LYS A 138 5.22 -18.87 26.14
N GLU A 139 5.14 -18.22 27.29
CA GLU A 139 5.21 -18.87 28.60
C GLU A 139 3.99 -19.71 28.95
N ASP A 140 2.81 -19.36 28.41
CA ASP A 140 1.56 -20.08 28.66
C ASP A 140 1.39 -21.33 27.75
N ILE A 141 2.25 -21.46 26.73
CA ILE A 141 2.17 -22.56 25.77
C ILE A 141 2.90 -23.79 26.36
N PRO A 142 2.24 -24.97 26.46
CA PRO A 142 2.89 -26.19 26.86
C PRO A 142 4.09 -26.51 25.95
N LYS A 143 5.16 -27.08 26.55
CA LYS A 143 6.36 -27.49 25.79
C LYS A 143 6.00 -28.47 24.68
N GLY A 144 6.55 -28.26 23.48
CA GLY A 144 6.27 -29.05 22.28
C GLY A 144 5.00 -28.64 21.54
N LYS A 145 4.32 -27.52 21.95
CA LYS A 145 3.05 -27.09 21.38
C LYS A 145 3.11 -25.72 20.68
N MET A 146 4.27 -25.07 20.60
CA MET A 146 4.42 -23.75 19.99
C MET A 146 3.91 -23.73 18.55
N CYS A 147 4.34 -24.68 17.73
CA CYS A 147 3.90 -24.78 16.32
C CYS A 147 2.38 -25.02 16.20
N ASP A 148 1.79 -25.81 17.11
CA ASP A 148 0.35 -26.07 17.09
C ASP A 148 -0.45 -24.79 17.37
N TYR A 149 -0.03 -23.96 18.33
CA TYR A 149 -0.72 -22.70 18.65
C TYR A 149 -0.51 -21.62 17.57
N VAL A 150 0.68 -21.54 16.96
CA VAL A 150 0.91 -20.67 15.80
C VAL A 150 0.04 -21.11 14.63
N MET A 151 -0.08 -22.41 14.37
CA MET A 151 -1.00 -22.95 13.36
C MET A 151 -2.46 -22.61 13.68
N ALA A 152 -2.87 -22.71 14.94
CA ALA A 152 -4.22 -22.33 15.39
C ALA A 152 -4.51 -20.83 15.12
N SER A 153 -3.51 -19.95 15.30
CA SER A 153 -3.62 -18.52 14.98
C SER A 153 -3.79 -18.26 13.47
N ALA A 154 -3.25 -19.13 12.61
CA ALA A 154 -3.26 -19.00 11.15
C ALA A 154 -4.31 -19.87 10.44
N ALA A 155 -5.20 -20.56 11.17
CA ALA A 155 -6.22 -21.44 10.62
C ALA A 155 -7.40 -20.62 10.03
N CYS A 156 -7.25 -20.13 8.82
CA CYS A 156 -8.16 -19.19 8.13
C CYS A 156 -9.46 -19.88 7.69
N TYR A 157 -10.39 -20.08 8.63
CA TYR A 157 -11.73 -20.61 8.37
C TYR A 157 -12.58 -19.57 7.58
N PRO A 158 -13.43 -19.95 6.62
CA PRO A 158 -13.74 -21.32 6.17
C PRO A 158 -12.82 -21.85 5.05
N TYR A 159 -11.82 -21.09 4.60
CA TYR A 159 -10.90 -21.52 3.53
C TYR A 159 -10.07 -22.75 3.96
N MET A 160 -9.68 -22.80 5.23
CA MET A 160 -9.10 -23.97 5.87
C MET A 160 -10.05 -24.56 6.92
N LYS A 161 -9.87 -25.85 7.23
CA LYS A 161 -10.54 -26.49 8.38
C LYS A 161 -10.05 -25.86 9.68
N SER A 162 -10.93 -25.88 10.73
CA SER A 162 -10.51 -25.54 12.08
C SER A 162 -9.40 -26.48 12.56
N PHE A 163 -8.42 -25.94 13.29
CA PHE A 163 -7.30 -26.69 13.83
C PHE A 163 -7.59 -27.20 15.25
N SER A 164 -7.25 -28.46 15.54
CA SER A 164 -7.52 -29.07 16.85
C SER A 164 -6.26 -29.16 17.72
N ILE A 165 -6.35 -28.65 18.95
CA ILE A 165 -5.33 -28.82 19.99
C ILE A 165 -6.02 -29.53 21.18
N GLY A 166 -5.73 -30.80 21.39
CA GLY A 166 -6.47 -31.62 22.34
C GLY A 166 -7.94 -31.73 21.94
N SER A 167 -8.85 -31.47 22.88
CA SER A 167 -10.30 -31.50 22.65
C SER A 167 -10.87 -30.18 22.10
N LYS A 168 -10.06 -29.12 21.98
CA LYS A 168 -10.52 -27.79 21.54
C LYS A 168 -10.21 -27.58 20.07
N LYS A 169 -11.13 -26.87 19.38
CA LYS A 169 -10.96 -26.43 17.99
C LYS A 169 -10.70 -24.95 17.95
N TYR A 170 -9.79 -24.56 17.04
CA TYR A 170 -9.36 -23.17 16.87
C TYR A 170 -9.47 -22.73 15.41
N ILE A 171 -9.68 -21.43 15.21
CA ILE A 171 -9.65 -20.73 13.94
C ILE A 171 -8.80 -19.47 14.07
N ASP A 172 -8.55 -18.79 12.96
CA ASP A 172 -7.71 -17.59 12.88
C ASP A 172 -8.05 -16.54 13.95
N GLY A 173 -7.02 -15.93 14.51
CA GLY A 173 -7.17 -14.88 15.54
C GLY A 173 -7.83 -13.61 15.03
N GLY A 174 -7.80 -13.33 13.74
CA GLY A 174 -8.39 -12.15 13.11
C GLY A 174 -9.91 -12.03 13.27
N PHE A 175 -10.59 -13.12 13.68
CA PHE A 175 -12.00 -13.09 14.04
C PHE A 175 -12.30 -12.26 15.30
N PHE A 176 -11.32 -12.04 16.18
CA PHE A 176 -11.49 -11.23 17.38
C PHE A 176 -10.51 -10.07 17.52
N ASP A 177 -9.27 -10.26 17.10
CA ASP A 177 -8.26 -9.22 17.20
C ASP A 177 -7.15 -9.41 16.16
N ASN A 178 -7.29 -8.69 15.06
CA ASN A 178 -6.30 -8.74 13.99
C ASN A 178 -5.08 -7.84 14.25
N MET A 179 -5.10 -7.04 15.32
CA MET A 179 -4.07 -6.06 15.65
C MET A 179 -3.85 -6.03 17.17
N PRO A 180 -3.16 -7.04 17.76
CA PRO A 180 -3.12 -7.25 19.20
C PRO A 180 -2.20 -6.26 19.96
N ILE A 181 -2.53 -4.96 19.88
CA ILE A 181 -1.79 -3.88 20.53
C ILE A 181 -1.87 -3.99 22.06
N GLU A 182 -3.06 -4.34 22.59
CA GLU A 182 -3.23 -4.49 24.06
C GLU A 182 -2.31 -5.56 24.63
N MET A 183 -2.06 -6.64 23.88
CA MET A 183 -1.14 -7.68 24.32
C MET A 183 0.28 -7.12 24.48
N ALA A 184 0.73 -6.27 23.56
CA ALA A 184 2.04 -5.64 23.66
C ALA A 184 2.11 -4.70 24.89
N ILE A 185 1.05 -3.91 25.13
CA ILE A 185 0.96 -3.00 26.28
C ILE A 185 0.93 -3.77 27.60
N LYS A 186 0.20 -4.89 27.69
CA LYS A 186 0.18 -5.77 28.88
C LYS A 186 1.58 -6.30 29.25
N LYS A 187 2.51 -6.41 28.26
CA LYS A 187 3.92 -6.76 28.48
C LYS A 187 4.84 -5.56 28.71
N GLY A 188 4.26 -4.36 28.87
CA GLY A 188 4.99 -3.14 29.22
C GLY A 188 5.55 -2.37 28.01
N ALA A 189 5.06 -2.63 26.79
CA ALA A 189 5.46 -1.85 25.63
C ALA A 189 4.82 -0.45 25.67
N THR A 190 5.64 0.60 25.51
CA THR A 190 5.22 2.00 25.46
C THR A 190 5.66 2.73 24.20
N ASP A 191 6.56 2.16 23.41
CA ASP A 191 6.95 2.63 22.08
C ASP A 191 6.69 1.49 21.09
N ILE A 192 5.58 1.57 20.37
CA ILE A 192 5.02 0.44 19.63
C ILE A 192 4.97 0.76 18.12
N VAL A 193 5.58 -0.09 17.32
CA VAL A 193 5.41 -0.12 15.87
C VAL A 193 4.33 -1.13 15.51
N VAL A 194 3.27 -0.67 14.87
CA VAL A 194 2.17 -1.51 14.38
C VAL A 194 2.29 -1.66 12.87
N VAL A 195 2.39 -2.90 12.39
CA VAL A 195 2.46 -3.20 10.96
C VAL A 195 1.08 -3.62 10.46
N ASP A 196 0.36 -2.67 9.84
CA ASP A 196 -0.99 -2.88 9.32
C ASP A 196 -0.97 -3.32 7.85
N LEU A 197 -1.36 -4.56 7.58
CA LEU A 197 -1.48 -5.10 6.22
C LEU A 197 -2.76 -4.65 5.49
N LYS A 198 -3.58 -3.80 6.12
CA LYS A 198 -4.91 -3.39 5.62
C LYS A 198 -5.78 -4.57 5.17
N ALA A 199 -5.60 -5.70 5.84
CA ALA A 199 -6.39 -6.90 5.62
C ALA A 199 -7.68 -6.88 6.45
N ALA A 200 -8.65 -7.70 6.03
CA ALA A 200 -9.87 -7.95 6.78
C ALA A 200 -9.58 -8.56 8.16
N GLY A 201 -10.44 -8.30 9.11
CA GLY A 201 -10.35 -8.77 10.50
C GLY A 201 -10.77 -7.67 11.47
N ILE A 202 -11.11 -8.05 12.69
CA ILE A 202 -11.50 -7.09 13.72
C ILE A 202 -10.27 -6.34 14.20
N LYS A 203 -10.29 -5.03 14.09
CA LYS A 203 -9.29 -4.12 14.63
C LYS A 203 -9.93 -3.34 15.76
N ASN A 204 -9.53 -3.63 16.97
CA ASN A 204 -10.08 -2.96 18.14
C ASN A 204 -9.65 -1.49 18.16
N LYS A 205 -10.58 -0.59 18.51
CA LYS A 205 -10.24 0.83 18.75
C LYS A 205 -9.77 0.97 20.19
N PHE A 206 -8.66 1.66 20.36
CA PHE A 206 -8.09 1.90 21.69
C PHE A 206 -8.24 3.39 22.03
N SER A 207 -8.83 3.67 23.18
CA SER A 207 -8.86 4.99 23.81
C SER A 207 -7.98 4.96 25.07
N ASN A 208 -7.21 6.02 25.30
CA ASN A 208 -6.35 6.19 26.48
C ASN A 208 -5.19 5.20 26.61
N LEU A 209 -4.40 5.03 25.56
CA LEU A 209 -3.17 4.25 25.64
C LEU A 209 -2.01 5.12 26.16
N ASN A 210 -1.39 4.72 27.26
CA ASN A 210 -0.11 5.28 27.71
C ASN A 210 1.06 4.74 26.88
N ALA A 211 0.93 4.78 25.57
CA ALA A 211 1.91 4.27 24.61
C ALA A 211 1.98 5.17 23.37
N ASN A 212 3.19 5.37 22.87
CA ASN A 212 3.44 5.99 21.57
C ASN A 212 3.29 4.92 20.48
N ILE A 213 2.34 5.10 19.57
CA ILE A 213 2.05 4.12 18.53
C ILE A 213 2.40 4.70 17.16
N THR A 214 3.31 4.05 16.48
CA THR A 214 3.68 4.35 15.10
C THR A 214 3.07 3.29 14.18
N TYR A 215 2.16 3.69 13.30
CA TYR A 215 1.58 2.80 12.30
C TYR A 215 2.42 2.78 11.02
N ILE A 216 2.67 1.58 10.50
CA ILE A 216 3.29 1.33 9.20
C ILE A 216 2.32 0.49 8.38
N GLY A 217 1.91 1.01 7.23
CA GLY A 217 1.01 0.31 6.32
C GLY A 217 1.19 0.83 4.90
N SER A 218 1.04 -0.03 3.90
CA SER A 218 1.26 0.34 2.51
C SER A 218 0.14 1.20 1.94
N ARG A 219 0.51 2.14 1.08
CA ARG A 219 -0.39 2.84 0.14
C ARG A 219 -0.61 2.03 -1.14
N HIS A 220 0.30 1.11 -1.42
CA HIS A 220 0.20 0.22 -2.55
C HIS A 220 -0.73 -0.94 -2.25
N ASP A 221 -1.37 -1.47 -3.28
CA ASP A 221 -2.05 -2.75 -3.18
C ASP A 221 -1.01 -3.86 -2.99
N LEU A 222 -1.12 -4.56 -1.86
CA LEU A 222 -0.27 -5.69 -1.52
C LEU A 222 -0.74 -7.01 -2.16
N GLY A 223 -1.80 -6.97 -2.98
CA GLY A 223 -2.39 -8.15 -3.60
C GLY A 223 -3.41 -8.87 -2.73
N GLU A 224 -3.78 -10.06 -3.14
CA GLU A 224 -4.81 -10.87 -2.51
C GLU A 224 -4.28 -11.62 -1.28
N ILE A 225 -5.13 -11.76 -0.26
CA ILE A 225 -4.75 -12.36 1.05
C ILE A 225 -4.34 -13.83 0.92
N MET A 226 -4.96 -14.57 0.00
CA MET A 226 -4.79 -16.02 -0.12
C MET A 226 -4.04 -16.44 -1.39
N ILE A 227 -3.50 -15.51 -2.16
CA ILE A 227 -2.70 -15.79 -3.36
C ILE A 227 -1.23 -15.55 -3.06
N PHE A 228 -0.51 -16.65 -2.90
CA PHE A 228 0.92 -16.64 -2.58
C PHE A 228 1.74 -16.82 -3.85
N ASP A 229 2.57 -15.85 -4.16
CA ASP A 229 3.53 -15.89 -5.27
C ASP A 229 4.81 -15.08 -4.93
N ASN A 230 5.90 -15.43 -5.59
CA ASN A 230 7.23 -14.89 -5.30
C ASN A 230 7.39 -13.43 -5.72
N ASP A 231 6.80 -13.02 -6.85
CA ASP A 231 6.92 -11.66 -7.38
C ASP A 231 6.21 -10.67 -6.46
N ASN A 232 4.99 -11.01 -6.02
CA ASN A 232 4.26 -10.25 -5.01
C ASN A 232 5.02 -10.18 -3.69
N SER A 233 5.62 -11.30 -3.26
CA SER A 233 6.40 -11.35 -2.02
C SER A 233 7.60 -10.41 -2.08
N LEU A 234 8.38 -10.44 -3.16
CA LEU A 234 9.53 -9.55 -3.36
C LEU A 234 9.11 -8.07 -3.39
N ARG A 235 8.04 -7.78 -4.15
CA ARG A 235 7.48 -6.43 -4.25
C ARG A 235 7.02 -5.92 -2.88
N ASN A 236 6.26 -6.71 -2.14
CA ASN A 236 5.73 -6.34 -0.84
C ASN A 236 6.84 -6.15 0.21
N MET A 237 7.90 -6.96 0.19
CA MET A 237 9.08 -6.74 1.02
C MET A 237 9.77 -5.40 0.72
N LYS A 238 9.88 -5.01 -0.55
CA LYS A 238 10.44 -3.70 -0.92
C LYS A 238 9.56 -2.56 -0.42
N TYR A 239 8.23 -2.66 -0.59
CA TYR A 239 7.30 -1.66 -0.05
C TYR A 239 7.43 -1.54 1.48
N GLY A 240 7.39 -2.64 2.21
CA GLY A 240 7.55 -2.63 3.67
C GLY A 240 8.84 -1.97 4.13
N TYR A 241 9.94 -2.23 3.44
CA TYR A 241 11.23 -1.61 3.74
C TYR A 241 11.22 -0.10 3.49
N TYR A 242 10.69 0.35 2.36
CA TYR A 242 10.66 1.78 2.03
C TYR A 242 9.65 2.55 2.88
N ASP A 243 8.46 2.01 3.09
CA ASP A 243 7.42 2.65 3.89
C ASP A 243 7.88 2.86 5.34
N THR A 244 8.58 1.87 5.90
CA THR A 244 9.22 2.02 7.21
C THR A 244 10.23 3.17 7.22
N LEU A 245 11.12 3.23 6.23
CA LEU A 245 12.13 4.30 6.16
C LEU A 245 11.48 5.68 5.95
N LYS A 246 10.36 5.75 5.22
CA LYS A 246 9.56 7.00 5.08
C LYS A 246 8.92 7.39 6.42
N THR A 247 8.28 6.46 7.10
CA THR A 247 7.65 6.68 8.42
C THR A 247 8.67 7.21 9.45
N PHE A 248 9.89 6.68 9.44
CA PHE A 248 10.98 7.14 10.31
C PHE A 248 11.81 8.30 9.72
N ASN A 249 11.29 9.02 8.75
CA ASN A 249 11.91 10.20 8.14
C ASN A 249 13.34 9.97 7.60
N LYS A 250 13.66 8.75 7.13
CA LYS A 250 14.94 8.45 6.45
C LYS A 250 14.83 8.57 4.93
N LEU A 251 13.63 8.43 4.39
CA LEU A 251 13.26 8.67 3.00
C LEU A 251 12.05 9.59 2.95
N GLU A 252 11.67 10.05 1.76
CA GLU A 252 10.54 10.93 1.50
C GLU A 252 9.62 10.31 0.43
N GLY A 253 8.46 10.93 0.21
CA GLY A 253 7.46 10.52 -0.75
C GLY A 253 6.34 9.68 -0.16
N ASP A 254 5.39 9.32 -0.99
CA ASP A 254 4.22 8.52 -0.62
C ASP A 254 4.13 7.25 -1.48
N LEU A 255 3.56 7.31 -2.70
CA LEU A 255 3.57 6.19 -3.64
C LEU A 255 5.00 5.86 -4.11
N TYR A 256 5.78 6.89 -4.41
CA TYR A 256 7.18 6.75 -4.80
C TYR A 256 8.11 6.98 -3.61
N THR A 257 9.36 6.58 -3.77
CA THR A 257 10.35 6.70 -2.69
C THR A 257 11.47 7.63 -3.11
N PHE A 258 11.73 8.63 -2.29
CA PHE A 258 12.72 9.66 -2.58
C PHE A 258 13.82 9.74 -1.51
N LYS A 259 15.02 10.09 -1.97
CA LYS A 259 16.14 10.50 -1.09
C LYS A 259 15.74 11.78 -0.35
N LYS A 260 16.24 11.96 0.86
CA LYS A 260 16.06 13.17 1.67
C LYS A 260 16.42 14.44 0.91
N GLY A 261 15.63 15.50 1.14
CA GLY A 261 15.74 16.79 0.48
C GLY A 261 15.08 16.86 -0.91
N SER A 262 14.43 15.80 -1.36
CA SER A 262 13.68 15.80 -2.62
C SER A 262 12.43 16.67 -2.52
N ASN A 263 11.74 16.65 -1.38
CA ASN A 263 10.57 17.47 -1.11
C ASN A 263 10.89 18.99 -1.17
N ILE A 264 11.99 19.40 -0.55
CA ILE A 264 12.48 20.78 -0.62
C ILE A 264 12.84 21.21 -2.06
N LYS A 265 13.38 20.28 -2.86
CA LYS A 265 13.67 20.57 -4.27
C LYS A 265 12.39 20.68 -5.10
N ALA A 266 11.38 19.86 -4.80
CA ALA A 266 10.08 19.91 -5.45
C ALA A 266 9.34 21.21 -5.11
N SER A 267 9.38 21.67 -3.85
CA SER A 267 8.67 22.88 -3.42
C SER A 267 9.13 24.16 -4.13
N LYS A 268 10.31 24.16 -4.75
CA LYS A 268 10.77 25.27 -5.58
C LYS A 268 9.93 25.51 -6.85
N TYR A 269 9.03 24.60 -7.18
CA TYR A 269 8.11 24.67 -8.32
C TYR A 269 6.68 25.00 -7.90
N GLU A 270 6.42 25.29 -6.62
CA GLU A 270 5.07 25.62 -6.12
C GLU A 270 4.49 26.86 -6.81
N ASP A 271 5.30 27.92 -6.99
CA ASP A 271 4.84 29.15 -7.67
C ASP A 271 4.47 28.89 -9.14
N ASP A 272 5.27 28.07 -9.86
CA ASP A 272 4.98 27.70 -11.25
C ASP A 272 3.72 26.81 -11.34
N MET A 273 3.50 25.95 -10.34
CA MET A 273 2.30 25.15 -10.22
C MET A 273 1.07 26.00 -9.94
N GLU A 274 1.18 26.95 -9.03
CA GLU A 274 0.13 27.90 -8.67
C GLU A 274 -0.24 28.82 -9.88
N GLU A 275 0.75 29.25 -10.68
CA GLU A 275 0.50 29.98 -11.90
C GLU A 275 -0.32 29.15 -12.90
N SER A 276 0.04 27.88 -13.10
CA SER A 276 -0.71 26.98 -13.97
C SER A 276 -2.14 26.74 -13.46
N TYR A 277 -2.32 26.63 -12.15
CA TYR A 277 -3.64 26.49 -11.52
C TYR A 277 -4.50 27.73 -11.75
N LYS A 278 -3.93 28.94 -11.62
CA LYS A 278 -4.63 30.23 -11.86
C LYS A 278 -5.05 30.42 -13.32
N LYS A 279 -4.37 29.84 -14.27
CA LYS A 279 -4.82 29.85 -15.68
C LYS A 279 -6.14 29.09 -15.87
N ILE A 280 -6.37 28.04 -15.09
CA ILE A 280 -7.55 27.18 -15.17
C ILE A 280 -8.72 27.76 -14.38
N PHE A 281 -8.46 28.17 -13.14
CA PHE A 281 -9.47 28.58 -12.16
C PHE A 281 -9.31 30.07 -11.83
N SER A 282 -10.41 30.84 -11.95
CA SER A 282 -10.41 32.23 -11.57
C SER A 282 -10.38 32.43 -10.06
N ARG A 283 -9.74 33.54 -9.60
CA ARG A 283 -9.74 33.94 -8.17
C ARG A 283 -10.99 34.71 -7.74
N LEU A 284 -11.75 35.24 -8.70
CA LEU A 284 -12.94 36.02 -8.45
C LEU A 284 -14.12 35.14 -8.00
N PRO A 285 -15.15 35.72 -7.36
CA PRO A 285 -16.36 34.99 -7.03
C PRO A 285 -16.83 34.21 -8.26
N ILE A 286 -16.93 32.90 -8.13
CA ILE A 286 -17.13 31.97 -9.25
C ILE A 286 -18.56 32.19 -9.76
N VAL A 287 -18.69 32.77 -10.93
CA VAL A 287 -19.99 33.01 -11.62
C VAL A 287 -20.44 31.70 -12.33
N ASN A 288 -19.48 30.83 -12.65
CA ASN A 288 -19.77 29.59 -13.35
C ASN A 288 -19.86 28.40 -12.38
N PRO A 289 -21.06 27.79 -12.18
CA PRO A 289 -21.23 26.65 -11.27
C PRO A 289 -20.35 25.44 -11.62
N PHE A 290 -20.05 25.24 -12.90
CA PHE A 290 -19.26 24.09 -13.36
C PHE A 290 -17.76 24.29 -13.05
N GLU A 291 -17.24 25.53 -13.16
CA GLU A 291 -15.89 25.87 -12.68
C GLU A 291 -15.76 25.62 -11.18
N SER A 292 -16.78 26.02 -10.40
CA SER A 292 -16.82 25.80 -8.96
C SER A 292 -16.73 24.31 -8.62
N MET A 293 -17.56 23.50 -9.26
CA MET A 293 -17.57 22.03 -9.04
C MET A 293 -16.21 21.42 -9.41
N ALA A 294 -15.64 21.78 -10.56
CA ALA A 294 -14.36 21.26 -11.01
C ALA A 294 -13.22 21.62 -10.07
N ARG A 295 -13.20 22.87 -9.57
CA ARG A 295 -12.24 23.37 -8.60
C ARG A 295 -12.35 22.61 -7.27
N THR A 296 -13.55 22.51 -6.70
CA THR A 296 -13.80 21.81 -5.45
C THR A 296 -13.37 20.34 -5.56
N ASN A 297 -13.66 19.67 -6.68
CA ASN A 297 -13.28 18.29 -6.87
C ASN A 297 -11.75 18.06 -6.84
N ILE A 298 -10.96 18.94 -7.47
CA ILE A 298 -9.49 18.87 -7.42
C ILE A 298 -8.96 19.15 -6.02
N GLU A 299 -9.49 20.19 -5.34
CA GLU A 299 -9.05 20.56 -4.00
C GLU A 299 -9.38 19.45 -2.99
N ASP A 300 -10.58 18.87 -3.06
CA ASP A 300 -10.99 17.77 -2.21
C ASP A 300 -10.21 16.47 -2.52
N TYR A 301 -9.93 16.18 -3.78
CA TYR A 301 -9.12 15.04 -4.17
C TYR A 301 -7.73 15.13 -3.55
N LEU A 302 -7.05 16.27 -3.70
CA LEU A 302 -5.71 16.49 -3.14
C LEU A 302 -5.73 16.49 -1.60
N LYS A 303 -6.74 17.13 -0.99
CA LYS A 303 -6.92 17.15 0.46
C LYS A 303 -7.15 15.75 1.03
N ASN A 304 -8.02 14.95 0.41
CA ASN A 304 -8.31 13.59 0.85
C ASN A 304 -7.09 12.69 0.66
N TYR A 305 -6.38 12.83 -0.45
CA TYR A 305 -5.13 12.13 -0.67
C TYR A 305 -4.10 12.44 0.42
N ASN A 306 -3.90 13.73 0.74
CA ASN A 306 -2.92 14.17 1.74
C ASN A 306 -3.28 13.78 3.18
N LYS A 307 -4.55 13.55 3.54
CA LYS A 307 -4.95 13.09 4.89
C LYS A 307 -4.35 11.73 5.27
N GLU A 308 -4.03 10.91 4.29
CA GLU A 308 -3.51 9.57 4.51
C GLU A 308 -1.99 9.47 4.40
N LEU A 309 -1.28 10.60 4.18
CA LEU A 309 0.17 10.61 3.99
C LEU A 309 0.94 10.28 5.26
N PHE A 310 2.00 9.48 5.13
CA PHE A 310 2.98 9.25 6.20
C PHE A 310 3.93 10.43 6.41
N SER A 311 4.04 11.33 5.42
CA SER A 311 4.89 12.53 5.49
C SER A 311 4.23 13.70 4.78
N ILE A 312 4.53 14.92 5.24
CA ILE A 312 4.08 16.15 4.56
C ILE A 312 4.92 16.32 3.29
N ASN A 313 4.31 16.05 2.14
CA ASN A 313 4.90 16.34 0.83
C ASN A 313 4.44 17.70 0.31
N SER A 314 5.26 18.34 -0.55
CA SER A 314 4.80 19.46 -1.35
C SER A 314 3.72 18.99 -2.33
N ASN A 315 2.78 19.88 -2.67
CA ASN A 315 1.75 19.58 -3.66
C ASN A 315 2.35 19.24 -5.03
N VAL A 316 3.50 19.84 -5.36
CA VAL A 316 4.26 19.51 -6.57
C VAL A 316 4.72 18.05 -6.54
N LEU A 317 5.34 17.60 -5.44
CA LEU A 317 5.85 16.23 -5.36
C LEU A 317 4.70 15.23 -5.43
N THR A 318 3.61 15.45 -4.70
CA THR A 318 2.41 14.62 -4.74
C THR A 318 1.81 14.55 -6.15
N SER A 319 1.68 15.70 -6.83
CA SER A 319 1.11 15.74 -8.18
C SER A 319 2.03 15.11 -9.23
N LEU A 320 3.36 15.16 -9.02
CA LEU A 320 4.33 14.44 -9.85
C LEU A 320 4.29 12.92 -9.61
N GLU A 321 3.90 12.46 -8.43
CA GLU A 321 3.65 11.03 -8.19
C GLU A 321 2.46 10.53 -9.01
N PHE A 322 1.39 11.33 -9.17
CA PHE A 322 0.30 11.00 -10.11
C PHE A 322 0.81 10.92 -11.55
N ALA A 323 1.61 11.91 -11.99
CA ALA A 323 2.18 11.91 -13.33
C ALA A 323 3.04 10.67 -13.59
N ALA A 324 3.88 10.30 -12.63
CA ALA A 324 4.75 9.14 -12.76
C ALA A 324 3.98 7.82 -12.78
N ASN A 325 2.91 7.72 -12.00
CA ASN A 325 2.01 6.56 -12.03
C ASN A 325 1.33 6.43 -13.40
N ILE A 326 0.81 7.53 -13.93
CA ILE A 326 0.20 7.58 -15.27
C ILE A 326 1.21 7.20 -16.36
N PHE A 327 2.46 7.66 -16.26
CA PHE A 327 3.54 7.34 -17.20
C PHE A 327 4.22 5.99 -16.93
N ASN A 328 3.71 5.16 -16.02
CA ASN A 328 4.25 3.85 -15.67
C ASN A 328 5.75 3.90 -15.31
N ILE A 329 6.15 4.84 -14.46
CA ILE A 329 7.49 4.88 -13.87
C ILE A 329 7.57 3.84 -12.75
N ASP A 330 8.69 3.13 -12.64
CA ASP A 330 8.85 2.07 -11.64
C ASP A 330 8.81 2.61 -10.20
N MET A 331 7.91 2.07 -9.39
CA MET A 331 7.71 2.46 -7.98
C MET A 331 8.73 1.81 -7.02
N LEU A 332 9.45 0.78 -7.47
CA LEU A 332 10.36 -0.01 -6.63
C LEU A 332 11.77 0.57 -6.53
N ASN A 333 11.99 1.77 -7.04
CA ASN A 333 13.27 2.48 -7.00
C ASN A 333 13.25 3.66 -6.03
N VAL A 334 14.44 4.04 -5.55
CA VAL A 334 14.63 5.24 -4.73
C VAL A 334 15.23 6.35 -5.60
N TYR A 335 14.49 7.41 -5.79
CA TYR A 335 14.84 8.52 -6.67
C TYR A 335 15.39 9.72 -5.90
N SER A 336 16.32 10.47 -6.50
CA SER A 336 16.42 11.90 -6.21
C SER A 336 15.38 12.68 -7.00
N PHE A 337 14.98 13.85 -6.54
CA PHE A 337 14.03 14.70 -7.27
C PHE A 337 14.49 14.99 -8.71
N ASN A 338 15.79 15.23 -8.92
CA ASN A 338 16.32 15.54 -10.25
C ASN A 338 16.25 14.32 -11.21
N GLU A 339 16.55 13.11 -10.74
CA GLU A 339 16.41 11.87 -11.53
C GLU A 339 14.95 11.67 -11.91
N TYR A 340 14.05 11.80 -10.93
CA TYR A 340 12.62 11.62 -11.11
C TYR A 340 12.01 12.61 -12.11
N ARG A 341 12.34 13.91 -11.94
CA ARG A 341 11.95 14.96 -12.87
C ARG A 341 12.40 14.67 -14.31
N LYS A 342 13.65 14.23 -14.50
CA LYS A 342 14.18 13.86 -15.82
C LYS A 342 13.40 12.70 -16.44
N LEU A 343 13.04 11.69 -15.64
CA LEU A 343 12.26 10.55 -16.11
C LEU A 343 10.85 10.98 -16.56
N ILE A 344 10.15 11.79 -15.76
CA ILE A 344 8.83 12.33 -16.12
C ILE A 344 8.90 13.13 -17.43
N ILE A 345 9.87 14.04 -17.54
CA ILE A 345 10.06 14.83 -18.77
C ILE A 345 10.34 13.92 -19.97
N LYS A 346 11.19 12.90 -19.81
CA LYS A 346 11.49 11.95 -20.89
C LYS A 346 10.24 11.20 -21.34
N LYS A 347 9.41 10.74 -20.41
CA LYS A 347 8.15 10.05 -20.70
C LYS A 347 7.16 10.96 -21.40
N TYR A 348 6.99 12.20 -20.93
CA TYR A 348 6.19 13.23 -21.56
C TYR A 348 6.61 13.47 -23.01
N GLU A 349 7.90 13.71 -23.26
CA GLU A 349 8.43 13.93 -24.61
C GLU A 349 8.31 12.71 -25.53
N THR A 350 8.34 11.49 -24.96
CA THR A 350 8.12 10.26 -25.72
C THR A 350 6.65 10.13 -26.12
N CYS A 351 5.72 10.32 -25.16
CA CYS A 351 4.28 10.25 -25.40
C CYS A 351 3.85 11.26 -26.46
N LYS A 352 4.38 12.49 -26.41
CA LYS A 352 4.11 13.56 -27.40
C LYS A 352 4.42 13.17 -28.84
N LYS A 353 5.27 12.17 -29.07
CA LYS A 353 5.66 11.70 -30.40
C LYS A 353 4.83 10.54 -30.93
N THR A 354 3.94 9.97 -30.11
CA THR A 354 3.12 8.82 -30.49
C THR A 354 2.02 9.18 -31.49
N ASN A 355 1.55 8.21 -32.24
CA ASN A 355 0.42 8.40 -33.14
C ASN A 355 -0.90 8.55 -32.37
N GLU A 356 -1.02 7.92 -31.21
CA GLU A 356 -2.15 8.02 -30.29
C GLU A 356 -2.32 9.48 -29.83
N TYR A 357 -1.22 10.14 -29.44
CA TYR A 357 -1.26 11.56 -29.08
C TYR A 357 -1.71 12.45 -30.23
N LYS A 358 -1.27 12.17 -31.48
CA LYS A 358 -1.67 12.96 -32.64
C LYS A 358 -3.18 12.91 -32.92
N LYS A 359 -3.83 11.78 -32.63
CA LYS A 359 -5.29 11.63 -32.75
C LYS A 359 -6.08 12.47 -31.75
N ILE A 360 -5.46 12.91 -30.64
CA ILE A 360 -6.13 13.77 -29.64
C ILE A 360 -6.44 15.16 -30.17
N PHE A 361 -5.73 15.66 -31.20
CA PHE A 361 -6.06 16.95 -31.81
C PHE A 361 -7.43 16.96 -32.53
N ASP A 362 -8.00 15.79 -32.82
CA ASP A 362 -9.38 15.69 -33.33
C ASP A 362 -10.44 15.71 -32.21
N LEU A 363 -10.00 15.90 -30.95
CA LEU A 363 -10.81 15.92 -29.73
C LEU A 363 -11.80 17.08 -29.63
N ASN A 364 -11.52 18.22 -30.31
CA ASN A 364 -12.41 19.39 -30.27
C ASN A 364 -13.87 19.05 -30.67
N ASP A 365 -14.07 18.09 -31.57
CA ASP A 365 -15.40 17.63 -31.95
C ASP A 365 -15.98 16.57 -31.01
N ALA A 366 -15.12 15.74 -30.39
CA ALA A 366 -15.55 14.75 -29.40
C ALA A 366 -15.95 15.42 -28.08
N ILE A 367 -15.20 16.41 -27.60
CA ILE A 367 -15.50 17.15 -26.38
C ILE A 367 -16.79 17.98 -26.52
N LYS A 368 -17.07 18.54 -27.70
CA LYS A 368 -18.39 19.15 -27.97
C LYS A 368 -19.55 18.17 -27.83
N LYS A 369 -19.30 16.86 -28.03
CA LYS A 369 -20.27 15.78 -27.80
C LYS A 369 -20.32 15.35 -26.33
N VAL A 370 -19.23 15.51 -25.54
CA VAL A 370 -19.10 15.08 -24.13
C VAL A 370 -20.03 15.84 -23.17
N LEU A 371 -20.54 16.99 -23.57
CA LEU A 371 -21.57 17.71 -22.80
C LEU A 371 -22.95 16.98 -22.86
N LYS A 372 -23.05 15.84 -23.55
CA LYS A 372 -24.17 14.91 -23.48
C LYS A 372 -23.74 13.73 -22.56
N PRO A 373 -24.68 13.13 -21.78
CA PRO A 373 -24.36 12.06 -20.83
C PRO A 373 -23.58 10.87 -21.42
N ASP A 374 -23.79 10.55 -22.69
CA ASP A 374 -23.11 9.42 -23.38
C ASP A 374 -21.69 9.76 -23.83
N GLY A 375 -21.36 11.04 -24.04
CA GLY A 375 -20.04 11.46 -24.53
C GLY A 375 -18.92 11.36 -23.50
N ILE A 376 -19.24 11.39 -22.18
CA ILE A 376 -18.25 11.17 -21.12
C ILE A 376 -17.74 9.72 -21.17
N LYS A 377 -18.62 8.75 -21.44
CA LYS A 377 -18.28 7.34 -21.55
C LYS A 377 -17.34 7.06 -22.72
N ASP A 378 -17.59 7.68 -23.84
CA ASP A 378 -16.77 7.54 -25.05
C ASP A 378 -15.37 8.14 -24.84
N LEU A 379 -15.26 9.25 -24.14
CA LEU A 379 -13.99 9.92 -23.85
C LEU A 379 -13.12 9.07 -22.90
N VAL A 380 -13.73 8.48 -21.87
CA VAL A 380 -13.08 7.57 -20.91
C VAL A 380 -12.54 6.31 -21.58
N GLN A 381 -13.23 5.80 -22.60
CA GLN A 381 -12.85 4.57 -23.30
C GLN A 381 -11.87 4.79 -24.46
N THR A 382 -11.75 6.03 -24.95
CA THR A 382 -11.03 6.33 -26.20
C THR A 382 -9.58 6.80 -25.97
N TYR A 383 -9.27 7.41 -24.82
CA TYR A 383 -7.95 8.03 -24.61
C TYR A 383 -7.28 7.54 -23.32
N ASP A 384 -6.01 7.14 -23.45
CA ASP A 384 -5.17 6.79 -22.33
C ASP A 384 -4.79 8.04 -21.50
N LYS A 385 -4.68 7.90 -20.19
CA LYS A 385 -4.41 8.99 -19.26
C LYS A 385 -3.10 9.74 -19.56
N ASP A 386 -2.08 9.06 -20.04
CA ASP A 386 -0.78 9.64 -20.39
C ASP A 386 -0.89 10.63 -21.56
N ASN A 387 -1.70 10.30 -22.56
CA ASN A 387 -2.02 11.19 -23.68
C ASN A 387 -2.82 12.41 -23.22
N LEU A 388 -3.75 12.24 -22.29
CA LEU A 388 -4.52 13.36 -21.69
C LEU A 388 -3.62 14.30 -20.89
N VAL A 389 -2.63 13.78 -20.14
CA VAL A 389 -1.63 14.62 -19.47
C VAL A 389 -0.89 15.48 -20.48
N VAL A 390 -0.41 14.89 -21.60
CA VAL A 390 0.32 15.63 -22.63
C VAL A 390 -0.57 16.69 -23.27
N TYR A 391 -1.84 16.39 -23.53
CA TYR A 391 -2.81 17.33 -24.09
C TYR A 391 -3.05 18.54 -23.19
N ILE A 392 -3.34 18.32 -21.91
CA ILE A 392 -3.58 19.40 -20.94
C ILE A 392 -2.32 20.24 -20.73
N VAL A 393 -1.13 19.63 -20.67
CA VAL A 393 0.14 20.37 -20.60
C VAL A 393 0.33 21.27 -21.83
N ASN A 394 -0.06 20.79 -23.01
CA ASN A 394 -0.01 21.61 -24.22
C ASN A 394 -0.97 22.80 -24.15
N LEU A 395 -2.20 22.61 -23.66
CA LEU A 395 -3.11 23.73 -23.38
C LEU A 395 -2.49 24.73 -22.39
N LEU A 396 -1.95 24.26 -21.27
CA LEU A 396 -1.31 25.10 -20.24
C LEU A 396 -0.08 25.86 -20.75
N SER A 397 0.55 25.40 -21.84
CA SER A 397 1.66 26.10 -22.48
C SER A 397 1.24 27.36 -23.22
N LYS A 398 -0.05 27.55 -23.52
CA LYS A 398 -0.59 28.80 -24.08
C LYS A 398 -0.42 29.93 -23.08
N LYS A 399 -0.16 31.15 -23.58
CA LYS A 399 -0.04 32.34 -22.72
C LYS A 399 -1.34 32.61 -21.97
N ILE A 400 -2.46 32.49 -22.65
CA ILE A 400 -3.82 32.71 -22.11
C ILE A 400 -4.68 31.52 -22.59
N LEU A 401 -5.47 30.92 -21.69
CA LEU A 401 -6.50 29.96 -22.04
C LEU A 401 -7.78 30.69 -22.38
N ASN A 402 -8.39 30.35 -23.52
CA ASN A 402 -9.74 30.79 -23.85
C ASN A 402 -10.79 30.03 -23.01
N PHE A 403 -12.06 30.36 -23.16
CA PHE A 403 -13.14 29.77 -22.39
C PHE A 403 -13.30 28.24 -22.68
N ASP A 404 -13.18 27.86 -23.96
CA ASP A 404 -13.30 26.45 -24.38
C ASP A 404 -12.15 25.63 -23.83
N ASP A 405 -10.89 26.13 -23.91
CA ASP A 405 -9.73 25.47 -23.29
C ASP A 405 -9.96 25.21 -21.78
N LYS A 406 -10.49 26.19 -21.05
CA LYS A 406 -10.78 26.06 -19.62
C LYS A 406 -11.87 25.03 -19.36
N LYS A 407 -12.97 25.10 -20.13
CA LYS A 407 -14.10 24.20 -20.01
C LYS A 407 -13.69 22.74 -20.20
N GLU A 408 -12.79 22.46 -21.15
CA GLU A 408 -12.23 21.13 -21.35
C GLU A 408 -11.49 20.64 -20.11
N ILE A 409 -10.60 21.49 -19.54
CA ILE A 409 -9.86 21.14 -18.33
C ILE A 409 -10.80 20.96 -17.14
N TRP A 410 -11.89 21.73 -17.02
CA TRP A 410 -12.88 21.55 -15.96
C TRP A 410 -13.61 20.19 -16.07
N VAL A 411 -13.93 19.72 -17.29
CA VAL A 411 -14.48 18.38 -17.50
C VAL A 411 -13.51 17.31 -16.97
N PHE A 412 -12.24 17.43 -17.36
CA PHE A 412 -11.23 16.49 -16.86
C PHE A 412 -11.00 16.61 -15.36
N SER A 413 -11.15 17.79 -14.77
CA SER A 413 -11.04 17.99 -13.32
C SER A 413 -12.10 17.21 -12.53
N VAL A 414 -13.27 16.99 -13.12
CA VAL A 414 -14.34 16.19 -12.50
C VAL A 414 -14.14 14.69 -12.72
N ILE A 415 -13.70 14.28 -13.91
CA ILE A 415 -13.59 12.87 -14.28
C ILE A 415 -12.25 12.27 -13.83
N TYR A 416 -11.16 13.02 -14.04
CA TYR A 416 -9.78 12.60 -13.80
C TYR A 416 -8.97 13.66 -13.05
N PRO A 417 -9.27 13.93 -11.78
CA PRO A 417 -8.55 14.96 -11.01
C PRO A 417 -7.05 14.65 -10.90
N ASP A 418 -6.66 13.39 -10.87
CA ASP A 418 -5.27 12.93 -10.89
C ASP A 418 -4.53 13.36 -12.18
N VAL A 419 -5.17 13.25 -13.33
CA VAL A 419 -4.61 13.68 -14.63
C VAL A 419 -4.40 15.19 -14.67
N VAL A 420 -5.35 15.98 -14.18
CA VAL A 420 -5.23 17.43 -14.18
C VAL A 420 -4.15 17.89 -13.22
N LEU A 421 -4.08 17.35 -12.01
CA LEU A 421 -3.00 17.65 -11.05
C LEU A 421 -1.63 17.25 -11.61
N ALA A 422 -1.52 16.07 -12.23
CA ALA A 422 -0.32 15.62 -12.92
C ALA A 422 0.10 16.63 -14.00
N SER A 423 -0.85 17.11 -14.81
CA SER A 423 -0.60 18.06 -15.91
C SER A 423 -0.12 19.40 -15.41
N ILE A 424 -0.71 19.93 -14.34
CA ILE A 424 -0.30 21.19 -13.70
C ILE A 424 1.15 21.07 -13.20
N ALA A 425 1.50 19.96 -12.52
CA ALA A 425 2.84 19.75 -12.00
C ALA A 425 3.88 19.51 -13.11
N VAL A 426 3.52 18.77 -14.17
CA VAL A 426 4.39 18.57 -15.34
C VAL A 426 4.62 19.90 -16.05
N SER A 427 3.61 20.75 -16.21
CA SER A 427 3.75 22.11 -16.78
C SER A 427 4.74 22.94 -15.96
N ALA A 428 4.64 22.91 -14.63
CA ALA A 428 5.53 23.65 -13.73
C ALA A 428 7.01 23.25 -13.90
N ILE A 429 7.31 21.94 -13.97
CA ILE A 429 8.70 21.48 -14.12
C ILE A 429 9.27 21.71 -15.53
N LEU A 430 8.41 21.92 -16.55
CA LEU A 430 8.81 22.25 -17.91
C LEU A 430 9.13 23.75 -18.07
N THR A 431 8.42 24.63 -17.37
CA THR A 431 8.55 26.10 -17.47
C THR A 431 9.97 26.54 -17.12
N LYS A 432 10.55 26.05 -16.01
CA LYS A 432 11.94 26.37 -15.62
C LYS A 432 13.01 25.82 -16.57
N LYS A 433 12.71 24.79 -17.38
CA LYS A 433 13.66 24.28 -18.40
C LYS A 433 13.86 25.31 -19.52
N LYS A 434 12.84 26.09 -19.88
CA LYS A 434 12.95 27.15 -20.91
C LYS A 434 13.84 28.30 -20.47
N PHE A 435 13.86 28.66 -19.17
CA PHE A 435 14.73 29.73 -18.64
C PHE A 435 16.21 29.34 -18.59
N ILE A 436 16.53 28.06 -18.37
CA ILE A 436 17.93 27.58 -18.29
C ILE A 436 18.53 27.42 -19.69
N ASN A 437 17.73 27.09 -20.70
CA ASN A 437 18.19 26.91 -22.10
C ASN A 437 18.14 28.19 -22.94
N GLY A 438 17.67 29.32 -22.38
CA GLY A 438 17.59 30.62 -23.06
C GLY A 438 18.68 31.62 -22.68
N ILE A 439 19.70 31.18 -21.91
CA ILE A 439 20.88 31.99 -21.52
C ILE A 439 22.16 31.26 -22.02
N PHE A 440 22.19 30.88 -23.28
CA PHE A 440 23.42 30.63 -24.02
C PHE A 440 23.16 30.96 -25.49
#